data_0cad4779b0a6231a9ddd875513ac61c5
#
_entry.id   0cad4779b0a6231a9ddd875513ac61c5
#
_cell.length_a   1.000
_cell.length_b   1.000
_cell.length_c   1.000
_cell.angle_alpha   90.00
_cell.angle_beta   90.00
_cell.angle_gamma   90.00
#
_symmetry.space_group_name_H-M   'P 1'
#
loop_
_entity.id
_entity.type
_entity.pdbx_description
1 polymer ?
#
loop_
_entity_poly.entity_id
_entity_poly.type
_entity_poly.pdbx_seq_one_letter_code
_entity_poly.pdbx_strand_id
1 'polypeptide(L)'
;MSPLNQSDSTGLPSVVTAASRRAPVQSRSQQTVRRVLDAASLLLRQLPLEHLTTTRIATEAGLSIGALYRFFPDKQSIVDAIAVWHVEQFKSELESTVLRSLEQKLSDLASFHPAALLDSVVDAYILYLDAHADFRAISFGRHISAATKEREASPNVGLPSLLKNFMLERLRIPNTPELDLMLRVVSEAGERLIAFAYEQPTRQERDHVIVEMKRMLSGYLFPGA
;
A
#
# COMPACT_ATOMS: atom_id res chain seq x y z
N MET A 1 -13.16 -21.00 -32.84
CA MET A 1 -11.86 -20.44 -32.39
C MET A 1 -12.06 -18.95 -32.25
N SER A 2 -12.34 -18.46 -31.04
CA SER A 2 -12.48 -17.03 -30.74
C SER A 2 -11.36 -16.64 -29.77
N PRO A 3 -10.68 -15.51 -29.95
CA PRO A 3 -9.58 -15.10 -29.08
C PRO A 3 -10.10 -14.52 -27.76
N LEU A 4 -9.42 -14.90 -26.71
CA LEU A 4 -9.60 -14.47 -25.33
C LEU A 4 -9.43 -12.95 -25.20
N ASN A 5 -10.46 -12.31 -24.67
CA ASN A 5 -10.45 -10.91 -24.27
C ASN A 5 -9.71 -10.80 -22.91
N GLN A 6 -8.48 -10.30 -22.94
CA GLN A 6 -7.77 -9.93 -21.70
C GLN A 6 -8.37 -8.61 -21.21
N SER A 7 -9.11 -8.69 -20.12
CA SER A 7 -9.59 -7.53 -19.38
C SER A 7 -8.46 -7.01 -18.47
N ASP A 8 -7.80 -5.94 -18.90
CA ASP A 8 -6.94 -5.12 -18.04
C ASP A 8 -7.79 -4.44 -16.97
N SER A 9 -7.92 -5.10 -15.83
CA SER A 9 -8.51 -4.52 -14.62
C SER A 9 -7.44 -3.81 -13.80
N THR A 10 -6.99 -2.65 -14.25
CA THR A 10 -6.19 -1.72 -13.44
C THR A 10 -7.14 -1.03 -12.46
N GLY A 11 -7.21 -1.56 -11.23
CA GLY A 11 -8.07 -1.05 -10.17
C GLY A 11 -7.68 0.38 -9.77
N LEU A 12 -8.55 1.34 -10.08
CA LEU A 12 -8.51 2.67 -9.48
C LEU A 12 -9.21 2.64 -8.12
N PRO A 13 -8.74 3.42 -7.12
CA PRO A 13 -9.34 3.44 -5.78
C PRO A 13 -10.84 3.75 -5.82
N SER A 14 -11.61 3.09 -4.97
CA SER A 14 -13.08 3.20 -4.87
C SER A 14 -13.62 4.62 -4.60
N VAL A 15 -12.77 5.55 -4.22
CA VAL A 15 -13.11 6.96 -3.99
C VAL A 15 -13.65 7.65 -5.25
N VAL A 16 -13.38 7.08 -6.45
CA VAL A 16 -13.74 7.69 -7.73
C VAL A 16 -15.06 7.12 -8.30
N THR A 17 -15.62 6.05 -7.70
CA THR A 17 -16.76 5.32 -8.29
C THR A 17 -18.15 5.84 -7.91
N ALA A 18 -18.26 6.89 -7.10
CA ALA A 18 -19.55 7.39 -6.61
C ALA A 18 -20.22 8.44 -7.53
N ALA A 19 -19.98 8.46 -8.85
CA ALA A 19 -20.80 9.29 -9.75
C ALA A 19 -20.77 8.81 -11.20
N SER A 20 -21.94 8.41 -11.68
CA SER A 20 -22.38 8.53 -13.07
C SER A 20 -22.33 7.32 -14.00
N ARG A 21 -23.53 6.94 -14.43
CA ARG A 21 -23.85 6.01 -15.52
C ARG A 21 -23.54 6.63 -16.88
N ARG A 22 -22.41 6.27 -17.51
CA ARG A 22 -22.17 6.24 -18.97
C ARG A 22 -20.73 5.83 -19.25
N ALA A 23 -20.50 4.67 -19.86
CA ALA A 23 -19.17 4.08 -20.11
C ALA A 23 -18.11 5.01 -20.77
N PRO A 24 -18.43 5.86 -21.79
CA PRO A 24 -17.42 6.74 -22.40
C PRO A 24 -16.99 7.93 -21.52
N VAL A 25 -17.86 8.42 -20.65
CA VAL A 25 -17.56 9.53 -19.73
C VAL A 25 -16.74 9.03 -18.56
N GLN A 26 -16.99 7.80 -18.10
CA GLN A 26 -16.26 7.16 -17.04
C GLN A 26 -14.78 6.92 -17.41
N SER A 27 -14.50 6.48 -18.63
CA SER A 27 -13.13 6.25 -19.11
C SER A 27 -12.31 7.55 -19.18
N ARG A 28 -12.90 8.65 -19.68
CA ARG A 28 -12.25 9.98 -19.73
C ARG A 28 -11.97 10.53 -18.32
N SER A 29 -12.91 10.37 -17.40
CA SER A 29 -12.74 10.80 -16.01
C SER A 29 -11.62 10.00 -15.34
N GLN A 30 -11.57 8.69 -15.51
CA GLN A 30 -10.51 7.83 -15.02
C GLN A 30 -9.14 8.21 -15.59
N GLN A 31 -9.05 8.47 -16.90
CA GLN A 31 -7.81 8.94 -17.53
C GLN A 31 -7.36 10.29 -16.95
N THR A 32 -8.28 11.21 -16.67
CA THR A 32 -7.93 12.50 -16.06
C THR A 32 -7.42 12.32 -14.65
N VAL A 33 -8.07 11.50 -13.82
CA VAL A 33 -7.61 11.16 -12.47
C VAL A 33 -6.22 10.54 -12.55
N ARG A 34 -6.00 9.57 -13.43
CA ARG A 34 -4.69 8.93 -13.61
C ARG A 34 -3.61 9.94 -13.95
N ARG A 35 -3.85 10.86 -14.90
CA ARG A 35 -2.90 11.93 -15.26
C ARG A 35 -2.54 12.82 -14.07
N VAL A 36 -3.50 13.14 -13.19
CA VAL A 36 -3.24 13.94 -11.99
C VAL A 36 -2.35 13.16 -11.01
N LEU A 37 -2.63 11.87 -10.79
CA LEU A 37 -1.82 11.03 -9.89
C LEU A 37 -0.42 10.82 -10.45
N ASP A 38 -0.26 10.52 -11.74
CA ASP A 38 1.03 10.33 -12.38
C ASP A 38 1.88 11.62 -12.31
N ALA A 39 1.28 12.79 -12.57
CA ALA A 39 1.94 14.09 -12.45
C ALA A 39 2.38 14.40 -11.01
N ALA A 40 1.53 14.13 -10.03
CA ALA A 40 1.85 14.34 -8.63
C ALA A 40 2.96 13.39 -8.16
N SER A 41 2.92 12.10 -8.56
CA SER A 41 3.97 11.11 -8.28
C SER A 41 5.30 11.52 -8.92
N LEU A 42 5.30 12.00 -10.17
CA LEU A 42 6.51 12.51 -10.82
C LEU A 42 7.13 13.69 -10.05
N LEU A 43 6.29 14.65 -9.63
CA LEU A 43 6.75 15.80 -8.85
C LEU A 43 7.31 15.38 -7.48
N LEU A 44 6.67 14.42 -6.79
CA LEU A 44 7.12 13.89 -5.50
C LEU A 44 8.48 13.18 -5.55
N ARG A 45 8.89 12.70 -6.72
CA ARG A 45 10.25 12.14 -6.93
C ARG A 45 11.32 13.22 -7.08
N GLN A 46 10.92 14.46 -7.39
CA GLN A 46 11.82 15.55 -7.73
C GLN A 46 11.89 16.63 -6.64
N LEU A 47 10.87 16.78 -5.82
CA LEU A 47 10.76 17.83 -4.83
C LEU A 47 10.08 17.35 -3.53
N PRO A 48 10.43 17.97 -2.39
CA PRO A 48 9.75 17.72 -1.12
C PRO A 48 8.25 18.02 -1.21
N LEU A 49 7.46 17.28 -0.43
CA LEU A 49 5.99 17.40 -0.42
C LEU A 49 5.50 18.82 -0.07
N GLU A 50 6.24 19.57 0.74
CA GLU A 50 5.93 20.96 1.11
C GLU A 50 5.85 21.84 -0.13
N HIS A 51 6.65 21.56 -1.16
CA HIS A 51 6.70 22.29 -2.41
C HIS A 51 5.71 21.77 -3.46
N LEU A 52 5.02 20.67 -3.19
CA LEU A 52 3.95 20.17 -4.05
C LEU A 52 2.71 21.06 -3.89
N THR A 53 2.22 21.59 -5.01
CA THR A 53 1.00 22.42 -5.06
C THR A 53 0.06 21.93 -6.13
N THR A 54 -1.25 22.14 -5.96
CA THR A 54 -2.27 21.80 -6.96
C THR A 54 -2.01 22.49 -8.30
N THR A 55 -1.47 23.71 -8.29
CA THR A 55 -1.09 24.43 -9.51
C THR A 55 0.03 23.71 -10.28
N ARG A 56 1.10 23.30 -9.59
CA ARG A 56 2.18 22.51 -10.21
C ARG A 56 1.68 21.19 -10.77
N ILE A 57 0.85 20.49 -9.99
CA ILE A 57 0.24 19.22 -10.44
C ILE A 57 -0.63 19.44 -11.69
N ALA A 58 -1.47 20.47 -11.71
CA ALA A 58 -2.31 20.78 -12.88
C ALA A 58 -1.47 21.07 -14.12
N THR A 59 -0.42 21.87 -13.96
CA THR A 59 0.54 22.20 -15.05
C THR A 59 1.20 20.93 -15.59
N GLU A 60 1.76 20.09 -14.72
CA GLU A 60 2.43 18.85 -15.09
C GLU A 60 1.46 17.86 -15.75
N ALA A 61 0.22 17.77 -15.24
CA ALA A 61 -0.83 16.94 -15.83
C ALA A 61 -1.40 17.50 -17.15
N GLY A 62 -1.01 18.73 -17.57
CA GLY A 62 -1.58 19.40 -18.74
C GLY A 62 -3.06 19.71 -18.59
N LEU A 63 -3.49 20.14 -17.39
CA LEU A 63 -4.86 20.47 -17.04
C LEU A 63 -4.97 21.92 -16.59
N SER A 64 -6.15 22.52 -16.77
CA SER A 64 -6.46 23.75 -16.06
C SER A 64 -6.65 23.46 -14.56
N ILE A 65 -6.34 24.43 -13.70
CA ILE A 65 -6.53 24.28 -12.25
C ILE A 65 -8.02 23.99 -11.90
N GLY A 66 -8.97 24.59 -12.63
CA GLY A 66 -10.40 24.32 -12.46
C GLY A 66 -10.78 22.87 -12.87
N ALA A 67 -10.10 22.31 -13.87
CA ALA A 67 -10.31 20.91 -14.24
C ALA A 67 -9.79 19.95 -13.17
N LEU A 68 -8.65 20.26 -12.53
CA LEU A 68 -8.13 19.49 -11.41
C LEU A 68 -9.08 19.50 -10.22
N TYR A 69 -9.58 20.68 -9.80
CA TYR A 69 -10.48 20.81 -8.66
C TYR A 69 -11.84 20.12 -8.85
N ARG A 70 -12.21 19.76 -10.05
CA ARG A 70 -13.41 18.92 -10.30
C ARG A 70 -13.24 17.49 -9.80
N PHE A 71 -12.01 16.99 -9.68
CA PHE A 71 -11.70 15.64 -9.26
C PHE A 71 -11.11 15.58 -7.84
N PHE A 72 -10.31 16.57 -7.48
CA PHE A 72 -9.63 16.64 -6.21
C PHE A 72 -9.86 18.00 -5.56
N PRO A 73 -10.56 18.05 -4.43
CA PRO A 73 -10.90 19.32 -3.77
C PRO A 73 -9.68 20.05 -3.21
N ASP A 74 -8.61 19.33 -2.91
CA ASP A 74 -7.38 19.86 -2.32
C ASP A 74 -6.16 18.97 -2.62
N LYS A 75 -4.99 19.42 -2.17
CA LYS A 75 -3.74 18.65 -2.27
C LYS A 75 -3.80 17.35 -1.46
N GLN A 76 -4.45 17.38 -0.29
CA GLN A 76 -4.53 16.22 0.59
C GLN A 76 -5.24 15.05 -0.08
N SER A 77 -6.33 15.31 -0.76
CA SER A 77 -7.09 14.28 -1.49
C SER A 77 -6.27 13.62 -2.62
N ILE A 78 -5.33 14.36 -3.23
CA ILE A 78 -4.39 13.80 -4.22
C ILE A 78 -3.37 12.90 -3.51
N VAL A 79 -2.78 13.37 -2.41
CA VAL A 79 -1.81 12.59 -1.61
C VAL A 79 -2.45 11.29 -1.10
N ASP A 80 -3.66 11.37 -0.56
CA ASP A 80 -4.40 10.21 -0.08
C ASP A 80 -4.71 9.21 -1.23
N ALA A 81 -5.07 9.71 -2.40
CA ALA A 81 -5.33 8.86 -3.56
C ALA A 81 -4.05 8.16 -4.07
N ILE A 82 -2.89 8.83 -4.02
CA ILE A 82 -1.59 8.21 -4.33
C ILE A 82 -1.28 7.11 -3.31
N ALA A 83 -1.48 7.37 -2.01
CA ALA A 83 -1.24 6.38 -0.97
C ALA A 83 -2.10 5.11 -1.17
N VAL A 84 -3.40 5.28 -1.37
CA VAL A 84 -4.32 4.17 -1.64
C VAL A 84 -3.93 3.39 -2.89
N TRP A 85 -3.57 4.09 -3.97
CA TRP A 85 -3.12 3.45 -5.20
C TRP A 85 -1.87 2.59 -4.98
N HIS A 86 -0.86 3.10 -4.27
CA HIS A 86 0.35 2.33 -3.95
C HIS A 86 0.05 1.12 -3.05
N VAL A 87 -0.83 1.25 -2.06
CA VAL A 87 -1.24 0.12 -1.23
C VAL A 87 -1.86 -0.99 -2.08
N GLU A 88 -2.77 -0.65 -3.01
CA GLU A 88 -3.38 -1.64 -3.90
C GLU A 88 -2.37 -2.25 -4.88
N GLN A 89 -1.42 -1.49 -5.41
CA GLN A 89 -0.35 -2.03 -6.26
C GLN A 89 0.52 -3.01 -5.47
N PHE A 90 0.96 -2.61 -4.27
CA PHE A 90 1.76 -3.49 -3.42
C PHE A 90 1.01 -4.78 -3.05
N LYS A 91 -0.29 -4.69 -2.71
CA LYS A 91 -1.11 -5.88 -2.49
C LYS A 91 -1.10 -6.82 -3.68
N SER A 92 -1.33 -6.29 -4.88
CA SER A 92 -1.32 -7.09 -6.12
C SER A 92 0.04 -7.76 -6.38
N GLU A 93 1.14 -7.04 -6.15
CA GLU A 93 2.50 -7.59 -6.26
C GLU A 93 2.75 -8.68 -5.21
N LEU A 94 2.34 -8.44 -3.97
CA LEU A 94 2.49 -9.38 -2.87
C LEU A 94 1.71 -10.68 -3.14
N GLU A 95 0.44 -10.57 -3.55
CA GLU A 95 -0.38 -11.72 -3.94
C GLU A 95 0.25 -12.52 -5.09
N SER A 96 0.72 -11.81 -6.10
CA SER A 96 1.27 -12.44 -7.31
C SER A 96 2.62 -13.12 -7.10
N THR A 97 3.45 -12.65 -6.18
CA THR A 97 4.85 -13.06 -6.05
C THR A 97 5.09 -13.83 -4.75
N VAL A 98 4.78 -13.20 -3.60
CA VAL A 98 5.13 -13.76 -2.29
C VAL A 98 4.17 -14.86 -1.89
N LEU A 99 2.86 -14.59 -1.96
CA LEU A 99 1.86 -15.58 -1.51
C LEU A 99 1.86 -16.83 -2.37
N ARG A 100 2.02 -16.72 -3.70
CA ARG A 100 2.14 -17.90 -4.56
C ARG A 100 3.41 -18.73 -4.28
N SER A 101 4.54 -18.08 -4.01
CA SER A 101 5.76 -18.81 -3.69
C SER A 101 5.68 -19.49 -2.31
N LEU A 102 4.98 -18.88 -1.36
CA LEU A 102 4.67 -19.49 -0.07
C LEU A 102 3.67 -20.66 -0.20
N GLU A 103 2.67 -20.54 -1.06
CA GLU A 103 1.73 -21.64 -1.34
C GLU A 103 2.44 -22.90 -1.86
N GLN A 104 3.45 -22.74 -2.71
CA GLN A 104 4.28 -23.86 -3.18
C GLN A 104 5.10 -24.49 -2.03
N LYS A 105 5.58 -23.69 -1.08
CA LYS A 105 6.31 -24.18 0.11
C LYS A 105 5.41 -24.76 1.17
N LEU A 106 4.14 -24.33 1.24
CA LEU A 106 3.12 -24.87 2.17
C LEU A 106 2.68 -26.29 1.84
N SER A 107 3.01 -26.83 0.66
CA SER A 107 2.85 -28.27 0.39
C SER A 107 3.63 -29.16 1.35
N ASP A 108 4.63 -28.59 2.04
CA ASP A 108 5.38 -29.23 3.14
C ASP A 108 5.09 -28.50 4.46
N LEU A 109 3.86 -28.70 4.99
CA LEU A 109 3.38 -28.08 6.24
C LEU A 109 4.28 -28.36 7.45
N ALA A 110 5.09 -29.42 7.42
CA ALA A 110 6.00 -29.76 8.50
C ALA A 110 7.19 -28.81 8.64
N SER A 111 7.54 -28.08 7.58
CA SER A 111 8.68 -27.14 7.55
C SER A 111 8.26 -25.68 7.52
N PHE A 112 6.95 -25.37 7.50
CA PHE A 112 6.46 -23.99 7.41
C PHE A 112 6.56 -23.28 8.76
N HIS A 113 7.40 -22.25 8.81
CA HIS A 113 7.51 -21.37 9.97
C HIS A 113 6.67 -20.11 9.74
N PRO A 114 5.63 -19.82 10.55
CA PRO A 114 4.75 -18.66 10.33
C PRO A 114 5.49 -17.32 10.31
N ALA A 115 6.58 -17.19 11.07
CA ALA A 115 7.42 -15.99 11.07
C ALA A 115 8.04 -15.69 9.68
N ALA A 116 8.32 -16.72 8.86
CA ALA A 116 8.85 -16.54 7.52
C ALA A 116 7.88 -15.81 6.57
N LEU A 117 6.57 -15.88 6.85
CA LEU A 117 5.58 -15.09 6.13
C LEU A 117 5.76 -13.59 6.42
N LEU A 118 5.81 -13.23 7.71
CA LEU A 118 6.01 -11.83 8.11
C LEU A 118 7.31 -11.28 7.55
N ASP A 119 8.41 -12.04 7.63
CA ASP A 119 9.70 -11.67 7.07
C ASP A 119 9.60 -11.38 5.57
N SER A 120 8.94 -12.27 4.82
CA SER A 120 8.77 -12.12 3.38
C SER A 120 7.91 -10.90 3.01
N VAL A 121 6.84 -10.63 3.77
CA VAL A 121 5.98 -9.45 3.58
C VAL A 121 6.73 -8.16 3.88
N VAL A 122 7.50 -8.13 4.98
CA VAL A 122 8.31 -6.97 5.34
C VAL A 122 9.39 -6.72 4.28
N ASP A 123 10.11 -7.76 3.84
CA ASP A 123 11.14 -7.61 2.80
C ASP A 123 10.56 -7.09 1.48
N ALA A 124 9.43 -7.64 1.06
CA ALA A 124 8.73 -7.17 -0.14
C ALA A 124 8.31 -5.69 0.01
N TYR A 125 7.83 -5.29 1.19
CA TYR A 125 7.44 -3.90 1.44
C TYR A 125 8.62 -2.95 1.43
N ILE A 126 9.76 -3.33 2.02
CA ILE A 126 11.00 -2.54 1.96
C ILE A 126 11.49 -2.37 0.52
N LEU A 127 11.48 -3.45 -0.27
CA LEU A 127 11.83 -3.38 -1.70
C LEU A 127 10.88 -2.45 -2.46
N TYR A 128 9.58 -2.52 -2.18
CA TYR A 128 8.59 -1.64 -2.77
C TYR A 128 8.85 -0.17 -2.42
N LEU A 129 9.10 0.14 -1.15
CA LEU A 129 9.45 1.49 -0.70
C LEU A 129 10.75 2.01 -1.33
N ASP A 130 11.75 1.16 -1.51
CA ASP A 130 13.01 1.54 -2.16
C ASP A 130 12.80 1.84 -3.66
N ALA A 131 11.88 1.15 -4.33
CA ALA A 131 11.53 1.38 -5.73
C ALA A 131 10.61 2.60 -5.95
N HIS A 132 9.79 2.96 -4.95
CA HIS A 132 8.76 4.00 -5.06
C HIS A 132 9.03 5.19 -4.14
N ALA A 133 9.95 6.08 -4.56
CA ALA A 133 10.34 7.26 -3.80
C ALA A 133 9.18 8.25 -3.56
N ASP A 134 8.23 8.34 -4.47
CA ASP A 134 6.99 9.12 -4.35
C ASP A 134 6.11 8.61 -3.21
N PHE A 135 5.91 7.29 -3.13
CA PHE A 135 5.16 6.67 -2.03
C PHE A 135 5.89 6.84 -0.69
N ARG A 136 7.20 6.60 -0.67
CA ARG A 136 8.03 6.80 0.52
C ARG A 136 7.96 8.23 1.04
N ALA A 137 7.96 9.24 0.16
CA ALA A 137 7.88 10.65 0.54
C ALA A 137 6.58 11.01 1.28
N ILE A 138 5.47 10.34 1.00
CA ILE A 138 4.18 10.62 1.64
C ILE A 138 3.91 9.71 2.84
N SER A 139 4.49 8.50 2.88
CA SER A 139 4.19 7.50 3.92
C SER A 139 4.78 7.87 5.27
N PHE A 140 6.01 8.41 5.32
CA PHE A 140 6.73 8.62 6.59
C PHE A 140 6.52 9.99 7.24
N GLY A 141 5.97 10.98 6.53
CA GLY A 141 5.85 12.34 7.01
C GLY A 141 4.53 12.70 7.69
N ARG A 142 3.66 11.76 8.06
CA ARG A 142 2.28 12.04 8.50
C ARG A 142 1.46 12.82 7.45
N HIS A 143 1.81 12.63 6.18
CA HIS A 143 1.21 13.36 5.08
C HIS A 143 -0.08 12.71 4.56
N ILE A 144 -0.31 11.45 4.91
CA ILE A 144 -1.57 10.75 4.64
C ILE A 144 -2.59 11.14 5.71
N SER A 145 -3.82 11.45 5.33
CA SER A 145 -4.86 11.84 6.28
C SER A 145 -5.16 10.72 7.29
N ALA A 146 -5.56 11.10 8.50
CA ALA A 146 -5.91 10.15 9.55
C ALA A 146 -7.03 9.19 9.10
N ALA A 147 -8.03 9.70 8.38
CA ALA A 147 -9.12 8.87 7.86
C ALA A 147 -8.64 7.83 6.85
N THR A 148 -7.71 8.18 5.97
CA THR A 148 -7.11 7.24 5.01
C THR A 148 -6.24 6.22 5.72
N LYS A 149 -5.41 6.64 6.67
CA LYS A 149 -4.61 5.71 7.48
C LYS A 149 -5.46 4.73 8.26
N GLU A 150 -6.50 5.21 8.95
CA GLU A 150 -7.39 4.34 9.73
C GLU A 150 -8.09 3.30 8.85
N ARG A 151 -8.51 3.69 7.64
CA ARG A 151 -9.10 2.76 6.68
C ARG A 151 -8.09 1.70 6.23
N GLU A 152 -6.89 2.09 5.84
CA GLU A 152 -5.86 1.18 5.33
C GLU A 152 -5.26 0.28 6.43
N ALA A 153 -5.26 0.73 7.70
CA ALA A 153 -4.86 -0.07 8.86
C ALA A 153 -5.95 -1.05 9.33
N SER A 154 -7.16 -0.98 8.76
CA SER A 154 -8.24 -1.91 9.11
C SER A 154 -7.86 -3.34 8.75
N PRO A 155 -8.10 -4.33 9.65
CA PRO A 155 -7.81 -5.74 9.37
C PRO A 155 -8.60 -6.33 8.19
N ASN A 156 -9.59 -5.61 7.67
CA ASN A 156 -10.41 -6.02 6.54
C ASN A 156 -10.11 -5.25 5.25
N VAL A 157 -9.19 -4.28 5.29
CA VAL A 157 -8.81 -3.42 4.16
C VAL A 157 -7.28 -3.29 4.14
N GLY A 158 -6.71 -2.82 3.04
CA GLY A 158 -5.28 -2.57 2.93
C GLY A 158 -4.40 -3.82 3.11
N LEU A 159 -3.17 -3.62 3.50
CA LEU A 159 -2.19 -4.71 3.72
C LEU A 159 -2.56 -5.68 4.83
N PRO A 160 -3.14 -5.25 5.98
CA PRO A 160 -3.51 -6.18 7.04
C PRO A 160 -4.51 -7.23 6.58
N SER A 161 -5.38 -6.93 5.61
CA SER A 161 -6.36 -7.87 5.09
C SER A 161 -5.72 -9.08 4.41
N LEU A 162 -4.57 -8.90 3.75
CA LEU A 162 -3.84 -10.02 3.14
C LEU A 162 -3.30 -10.98 4.19
N LEU A 163 -2.65 -10.43 5.22
CA LEU A 163 -2.14 -11.23 6.32
C LEU A 163 -3.28 -11.95 7.06
N LYS A 164 -4.39 -11.25 7.31
CA LYS A 164 -5.58 -11.84 7.93
C LYS A 164 -6.12 -13.00 7.11
N ASN A 165 -6.36 -12.80 5.82
CA ASN A 165 -6.89 -13.85 4.94
C ASN A 165 -5.96 -15.07 4.91
N PHE A 166 -4.64 -14.84 4.81
CA PHE A 166 -3.68 -15.92 4.88
C PHE A 166 -3.77 -16.70 6.21
N MET A 167 -3.84 -15.99 7.34
CA MET A 167 -3.95 -16.63 8.67
C MET A 167 -5.24 -17.44 8.81
N LEU A 168 -6.38 -16.94 8.31
CA LEU A 168 -7.66 -17.63 8.35
C LEU A 168 -7.69 -18.85 7.44
N GLU A 169 -7.26 -18.69 6.19
CA GLU A 169 -7.43 -19.71 5.15
C GLU A 169 -6.37 -20.81 5.21
N ARG A 170 -5.11 -20.42 5.47
CA ARG A 170 -3.96 -21.33 5.41
C ARG A 170 -3.53 -21.83 6.78
N LEU A 171 -3.48 -20.99 7.79
CA LEU A 171 -3.10 -21.37 9.14
C LEU A 171 -4.30 -21.82 9.99
N ARG A 172 -5.52 -21.70 9.46
CA ARG A 172 -6.75 -22.07 10.15
C ARG A 172 -6.94 -21.36 11.50
N ILE A 173 -6.39 -20.16 11.65
CA ILE A 173 -6.56 -19.35 12.84
C ILE A 173 -8.01 -18.83 12.87
N PRO A 174 -8.74 -18.93 14.00
CA PRO A 174 -10.11 -18.45 14.09
C PRO A 174 -10.21 -16.93 13.84
N ASN A 175 -11.28 -16.51 13.16
CA ASN A 175 -11.58 -15.09 12.98
C ASN A 175 -12.18 -14.52 14.28
N THR A 176 -11.38 -13.84 15.06
CA THR A 176 -11.78 -13.28 16.36
C THR A 176 -11.45 -11.80 16.46
N PRO A 177 -12.12 -11.03 17.33
CA PRO A 177 -11.77 -9.62 17.60
C PRO A 177 -10.34 -9.46 18.10
N GLU A 178 -9.79 -10.44 18.81
CA GLU A 178 -8.41 -10.45 19.28
C GLU A 178 -7.41 -10.52 18.13
N LEU A 179 -7.69 -11.34 17.10
CA LEU A 179 -6.89 -11.39 15.88
C LEU A 179 -6.91 -10.02 15.17
N ASP A 180 -8.08 -9.39 15.07
CA ASP A 180 -8.19 -8.06 14.47
C ASP A 180 -7.38 -7.02 15.24
N LEU A 181 -7.42 -7.06 16.57
CA LEU A 181 -6.61 -6.17 17.41
C LEU A 181 -5.11 -6.44 17.25
N MET A 182 -4.70 -7.70 17.23
CA MET A 182 -3.29 -8.08 17.00
C MET A 182 -2.77 -7.56 15.66
N LEU A 183 -3.53 -7.74 14.59
CA LEU A 183 -3.15 -7.26 13.25
C LEU A 183 -3.07 -5.74 13.20
N ARG A 184 -3.97 -5.03 13.87
CA ARG A 184 -3.93 -3.58 13.99
C ARG A 184 -2.68 -3.12 14.76
N VAL A 185 -2.37 -3.73 15.89
CA VAL A 185 -1.15 -3.41 16.67
C VAL A 185 0.11 -3.64 15.84
N VAL A 186 0.18 -4.75 15.10
CA VAL A 186 1.31 -5.06 14.20
C VAL A 186 1.45 -4.02 13.10
N SER A 187 0.34 -3.59 12.49
CA SER A 187 0.36 -2.58 11.42
C SER A 187 0.85 -1.22 11.93
N GLU A 188 0.31 -0.75 13.05
CA GLU A 188 0.70 0.53 13.66
C GLU A 188 2.17 0.53 14.10
N ALA A 189 2.60 -0.55 14.78
CA ALA A 189 3.98 -0.71 15.20
C ALA A 189 4.93 -0.82 13.99
N GLY A 190 4.55 -1.62 12.99
CA GLY A 190 5.32 -1.80 11.76
C GLY A 190 5.51 -0.50 10.99
N GLU A 191 4.44 0.29 10.78
CA GLU A 191 4.52 1.60 10.11
C GLU A 191 5.52 2.52 10.83
N ARG A 192 5.42 2.62 12.17
CA ARG A 192 6.32 3.51 12.93
C ARG A 192 7.77 3.01 12.91
N LEU A 193 8.00 1.70 13.01
CA LEU A 193 9.34 1.14 13.02
C LEU A 193 10.00 1.19 11.64
N ILE A 194 9.24 1.01 10.56
CA ILE A 194 9.75 1.23 9.20
C ILE A 194 10.13 2.70 9.00
N ALA A 195 9.28 3.63 9.42
CA ALA A 195 9.61 5.06 9.37
C ALA A 195 10.92 5.34 10.14
N PHE A 196 11.04 4.79 11.36
CA PHE A 196 12.27 4.92 12.17
C PHE A 196 13.50 4.29 11.48
N ALA A 197 13.32 3.16 10.77
CA ALA A 197 14.40 2.55 10.00
C ALA A 197 14.91 3.49 8.89
N TYR A 198 14.00 4.17 8.18
CA TYR A 198 14.37 5.13 7.13
C TYR A 198 14.89 6.49 7.66
N GLU A 199 14.73 6.78 8.96
CA GLU A 199 15.34 7.92 9.64
C GLU A 199 16.84 7.66 9.97
N GLN A 200 17.33 6.41 9.85
CA GLN A 200 18.71 6.08 10.19
C GLN A 200 19.70 6.65 9.18
N PRO A 201 20.90 7.10 9.64
CA PRO A 201 21.90 7.73 8.78
C PRO A 201 22.47 6.83 7.70
N THR A 202 22.58 5.53 7.98
CA THR A 202 23.19 4.56 7.08
C THR A 202 22.25 3.40 6.74
N ARG A 203 22.49 2.78 5.58
CA ARG A 203 21.75 1.58 5.19
C ARG A 203 21.96 0.43 6.20
N GLN A 204 23.14 0.29 6.74
CA GLN A 204 23.44 -0.77 7.72
C GLN A 204 22.59 -0.60 9.00
N GLU A 205 22.52 0.62 9.53
CA GLU A 205 21.67 0.92 10.71
C GLU A 205 20.19 0.71 10.40
N ARG A 206 19.73 1.13 9.21
CA ARG A 206 18.37 0.83 8.73
C ARG A 206 18.08 -0.67 8.75
N ASP A 207 18.97 -1.46 8.16
CA ASP A 207 18.78 -2.91 8.04
C ASP A 207 18.79 -3.57 9.43
N HIS A 208 19.57 -3.08 10.39
CA HIS A 208 19.53 -3.55 11.79
C HIS A 208 18.16 -3.27 12.44
N VAL A 209 17.60 -2.07 12.27
CA VAL A 209 16.27 -1.74 12.77
C VAL A 209 15.21 -2.67 12.18
N ILE A 210 15.29 -2.96 10.87
CA ILE A 210 14.35 -3.87 10.19
C ILE A 210 14.44 -5.29 10.78
N VAL A 211 15.65 -5.79 11.06
CA VAL A 211 15.84 -7.11 11.69
C VAL A 211 15.20 -7.16 13.08
N GLU A 212 15.44 -6.14 13.92
CA GLU A 212 14.85 -6.08 15.26
C GLU A 212 13.33 -5.95 15.22
N MET A 213 12.81 -5.16 14.27
CA MET A 213 11.38 -5.04 14.04
C MET A 213 10.76 -6.40 13.67
N LYS A 214 11.33 -7.13 12.73
CA LYS A 214 10.87 -8.47 12.33
C LYS A 214 10.83 -9.40 13.53
N ARG A 215 11.90 -9.44 14.32
CA ARG A 215 11.98 -10.29 15.52
C ARG A 215 10.89 -9.94 16.54
N MET A 216 10.66 -8.65 16.79
CA MET A 216 9.64 -8.18 17.71
C MET A 216 8.23 -8.52 17.23
N LEU A 217 7.91 -8.24 15.97
CA LEU A 217 6.58 -8.47 15.42
C LEU A 217 6.28 -9.98 15.27
N SER A 218 7.27 -10.79 14.87
CA SER A 218 7.14 -12.25 14.81
C SER A 218 6.89 -12.84 16.18
N GLY A 219 7.63 -12.42 17.22
CA GLY A 219 7.42 -12.89 18.59
C GLY A 219 6.06 -12.49 19.16
N TYR A 220 5.49 -11.37 18.71
CA TYR A 220 4.15 -10.95 19.11
C TYR A 220 3.05 -11.74 18.39
N LEU A 221 3.18 -11.94 17.07
CA LEU A 221 2.17 -12.64 16.27
C LEU A 221 2.19 -14.16 16.49
N PHE A 222 3.37 -14.73 16.72
CA PHE A 222 3.58 -16.17 16.78
C PHE A 222 4.38 -16.55 18.05
N PRO A 223 3.82 -16.33 19.24
CA PRO A 223 4.51 -16.65 20.49
C PRO A 223 4.80 -18.14 20.56
N GLY A 224 6.09 -18.50 20.59
CA GLY A 224 6.54 -19.91 20.67
C GLY A 224 6.81 -20.59 19.32
N ALA A 225 6.84 -19.85 18.24
CA ALA A 225 7.24 -20.34 16.92
C ALA A 225 8.77 -20.21 16.73
#